data_6dbc914f7c0b975285e06293778ced88
#
_entry.id   6dbc914f7c0b975285e06293778ced88
#
_cell.length_a   1.000
_cell.length_b   1.000
_cell.length_c   1.000
_cell.angle_alpha   90.00
_cell.angle_beta   90.00
_cell.angle_gamma   90.00
#
_symmetry.space_group_name_H-M   'P 1'
#
loop_
_entity.id
_entity.type
_entity.pdbx_description
1 polymer ?
#
loop_
_entity_poly.entity_id
_entity_poly.type
_entity_poly.pdbx_seq_one_letter_code
_entity_poly.pdbx_strand_id
1 'polypeptide(L)'
;ILPEMFELLRDLPQDIIIVSGQEVPKIAWQTSELSTIRLGQNGNHATEADGTELWNIPLDDAHRSEILAHIRSLMEHVDHDINHEWNPIEDRGAQITFSPIGNIAPVEHKKIYDPDRKKRMILLEKVPFVSEDLVVKIGGSTSLDYIHKDRHKGTNVAKLIKLKGWKKDDAVYFGDGLFPSGNDESVIGVIDTHLVADHLHTYELLRKFCTEEKRGIV
;
A
#
# COMPACT_ATOMS: atom_id res chain seq x y z
N ILE A 1 14.16 -5.26 -4.55
CA ILE A 1 14.98 -4.17 -3.98
C ILE A 1 16.32 -4.10 -4.71
N LEU A 2 16.88 -2.90 -4.89
CA LEU A 2 18.23 -2.73 -5.43
C LEU A 2 19.29 -3.16 -4.41
N PRO A 3 20.42 -3.76 -4.84
CA PRO A 3 21.47 -4.21 -3.93
C PRO A 3 21.97 -3.10 -3.00
N GLU A 4 22.19 -1.89 -3.52
CA GLU A 4 22.70 -0.74 -2.76
C GLU A 4 21.69 -0.27 -1.70
N MET A 5 20.39 -0.34 -1.99
CA MET A 5 19.33 -0.03 -1.03
C MET A 5 19.25 -1.12 0.04
N PHE A 6 19.39 -2.39 -0.34
CA PHE A 6 19.41 -3.51 0.60
C PHE A 6 20.55 -3.36 1.61
N GLU A 7 21.78 -3.11 1.12
CA GLU A 7 22.96 -2.91 1.97
C GLU A 7 22.76 -1.71 2.92
N LEU A 8 22.27 -0.58 2.38
CA LEU A 8 21.99 0.60 3.19
C LEU A 8 21.01 0.29 4.34
N LEU A 9 19.86 -0.31 4.03
CA LEU A 9 18.83 -0.59 5.02
C LEU A 9 19.26 -1.66 6.04
N ARG A 10 20.01 -2.68 5.61
CA ARG A 10 20.54 -3.72 6.50
C ARG A 10 21.51 -3.14 7.55
N ASP A 11 22.32 -2.16 7.14
CA ASP A 11 23.38 -1.61 8.00
C ASP A 11 22.90 -0.42 8.85
N LEU A 12 21.62 -0.03 8.75
CA LEU A 12 21.03 0.99 9.61
C LEU A 12 20.81 0.45 11.05
N PRO A 13 21.15 1.25 12.07
CA PRO A 13 20.85 0.89 13.45
C PRO A 13 19.38 1.09 13.85
N GLN A 14 18.59 1.77 12.99
CA GLN A 14 17.18 2.05 13.23
C GLN A 14 16.31 0.86 12.83
N ASP A 15 15.15 0.73 13.48
CA ASP A 15 14.12 -0.20 13.03
C ASP A 15 13.57 0.22 11.67
N ILE A 16 13.62 -0.69 10.71
CA ILE A 16 13.08 -0.47 9.38
C ILE A 16 11.66 -1.05 9.29
N ILE A 17 10.72 -0.22 8.85
CA ILE A 17 9.33 -0.59 8.66
C ILE A 17 8.97 -0.45 7.18
N ILE A 18 8.47 -1.53 6.58
CA ILE A 18 7.92 -1.48 5.21
C ILE A 18 6.40 -1.44 5.28
N VAL A 19 5.81 -0.37 4.74
CA VAL A 19 4.34 -0.20 4.68
C VAL A 19 3.88 -0.31 3.23
N SER A 20 3.00 -1.26 2.94
CA SER A 20 2.56 -1.54 1.57
C SER A 20 1.11 -2.01 1.50
N GLY A 21 0.46 -1.80 0.36
CA GLY A 21 -0.81 -2.45 0.01
C GLY A 21 -0.66 -3.95 -0.33
N GLN A 22 0.58 -4.44 -0.46
CA GLN A 22 0.85 -5.86 -0.73
C GLN A 22 0.71 -6.71 0.53
N GLU A 23 0.59 -8.03 0.33
CA GLU A 23 0.62 -9.00 1.43
C GLU A 23 2.03 -9.11 2.03
N VAL A 24 2.11 -9.47 3.32
CA VAL A 24 3.39 -9.60 4.05
C VAL A 24 4.38 -10.54 3.35
N PRO A 25 4.01 -11.74 2.87
CA PRO A 25 4.94 -12.61 2.15
C PRO A 25 5.47 -11.98 0.85
N LYS A 26 4.63 -11.20 0.17
CA LYS A 26 5.03 -10.49 -1.06
C LYS A 26 6.03 -9.38 -0.76
N ILE A 27 5.84 -8.65 0.35
CA ILE A 27 6.79 -7.63 0.83
C ILE A 27 8.14 -8.29 1.14
N ALA A 28 8.16 -9.39 1.89
CA ALA A 28 9.37 -10.12 2.23
C ALA A 28 10.16 -10.51 0.97
N TRP A 29 9.50 -11.14 0.02
CA TRP A 29 10.11 -11.50 -1.26
C TRP A 29 10.64 -10.29 -2.04
N GLN A 30 9.88 -9.19 -2.13
CA GLN A 30 10.29 -7.97 -2.84
C GLN A 30 11.48 -7.27 -2.20
N THR A 31 11.67 -7.43 -0.90
CA THR A 31 12.77 -6.85 -0.13
C THR A 31 13.93 -7.84 0.10
N SER A 32 13.95 -8.97 -0.63
CA SER A 32 14.99 -10.00 -0.51
C SER A 32 15.16 -10.50 0.93
N GLU A 33 14.02 -10.73 1.60
CA GLU A 33 13.96 -11.20 3.00
C GLU A 33 14.70 -10.29 4.00
N LEU A 34 14.84 -9.00 3.69
CA LEU A 34 15.42 -8.03 4.62
C LEU A 34 14.68 -8.09 5.97
N SER A 35 15.43 -8.13 7.07
CA SER A 35 14.89 -8.17 8.43
C SER A 35 14.23 -6.81 8.75
N THR A 36 12.91 -6.73 8.60
CA THR A 36 12.13 -5.50 8.80
C THR A 36 10.79 -5.81 9.44
N ILE A 37 10.23 -4.85 10.16
CA ILE A 37 8.81 -4.87 10.51
C ILE A 37 8.01 -4.64 9.22
N ARG A 38 6.98 -5.45 8.98
CA ARG A 38 6.19 -5.38 7.76
C ARG A 38 4.73 -5.05 8.07
N LEU A 39 4.24 -3.98 7.47
CA LEU A 39 2.84 -3.55 7.49
C LEU A 39 2.26 -3.78 6.10
N GLY A 40 1.77 -4.99 5.84
CA GLY A 40 1.09 -5.38 4.61
C GLY A 40 -0.38 -4.99 4.61
N GLN A 41 -1.00 -4.97 3.43
CA GLN A 41 -2.43 -4.66 3.25
C GLN A 41 -2.79 -3.30 3.87
N ASN A 42 -1.98 -2.27 3.56
CA ASN A 42 -2.06 -0.92 4.16
C ASN A 42 -1.88 -0.91 5.70
N GLY A 43 -1.16 -1.90 6.23
CA GLY A 43 -0.89 -2.08 7.65
C GLY A 43 -1.95 -2.88 8.40
N ASN A 44 -2.92 -3.49 7.71
CA ASN A 44 -3.93 -4.33 8.36
C ASN A 44 -3.41 -5.72 8.73
N HIS A 45 -2.30 -6.15 8.13
CA HIS A 45 -1.52 -7.30 8.54
C HIS A 45 -0.10 -6.85 8.88
N ALA A 46 0.31 -7.00 10.13
CA ALA A 46 1.61 -6.56 10.62
C ALA A 46 2.39 -7.71 11.23
N THR A 47 3.68 -7.77 10.94
CA THR A 47 4.63 -8.72 11.52
C THR A 47 5.88 -8.03 12.01
N GLU A 48 6.51 -8.61 13.02
CA GLU A 48 7.88 -8.30 13.44
C GLU A 48 8.89 -8.68 12.37
N ALA A 49 10.13 -8.28 12.58
CA ALA A 49 11.24 -8.61 11.69
C ALA A 49 11.53 -10.12 11.61
N ASP A 50 11.25 -10.86 12.67
CA ASP A 50 11.38 -12.33 12.73
C ASP A 50 10.17 -13.08 12.15
N GLY A 51 9.14 -12.34 11.68
CA GLY A 51 7.91 -12.90 11.14
C GLY A 51 6.80 -13.16 12.16
N THR A 52 7.04 -12.90 13.46
CA THR A 52 5.98 -12.98 14.48
C THR A 52 4.84 -12.03 14.16
N GLU A 53 3.61 -12.54 14.12
CA GLU A 53 2.44 -11.73 13.83
C GLU A 53 2.13 -10.76 14.98
N LEU A 54 2.05 -9.46 14.68
CA LEU A 54 1.62 -8.41 15.60
C LEU A 54 0.10 -8.26 15.61
N TRP A 55 -0.50 -8.25 14.43
CA TRP A 55 -1.95 -8.28 14.21
C TRP A 55 -2.28 -8.64 12.76
N ASN A 56 -3.48 -9.17 12.57
CA ASN A 56 -4.09 -9.41 11.27
C ASN A 56 -5.58 -9.08 11.36
N ILE A 57 -6.05 -8.11 10.56
CA ILE A 57 -7.42 -7.58 10.62
C ILE A 57 -8.04 -7.70 9.23
N PRO A 58 -8.49 -8.89 8.83
CA PRO A 58 -9.10 -9.08 7.52
C PRO A 58 -10.48 -8.40 7.42
N LEU A 59 -10.98 -8.27 6.21
CA LEU A 59 -12.39 -8.00 5.95
C LEU A 59 -13.23 -9.20 6.41
N ASP A 60 -14.39 -8.93 6.96
CA ASP A 60 -15.36 -9.98 7.26
C ASP A 60 -16.17 -10.39 6.03
N ASP A 61 -17.02 -11.40 6.18
CA ASP A 61 -17.79 -11.95 5.05
C ASP A 61 -18.87 -10.99 4.56
N ALA A 62 -19.41 -10.11 5.41
CA ALA A 62 -20.37 -9.09 5.03
C ALA A 62 -19.72 -8.05 4.13
N HIS A 63 -18.56 -7.51 4.54
CA HIS A 63 -17.75 -6.58 3.73
C HIS A 63 -17.33 -7.20 2.40
N ARG A 64 -16.87 -8.47 2.42
CA ARG A 64 -16.53 -9.19 1.16
C ARG A 64 -17.70 -9.29 0.22
N SER A 65 -18.87 -9.66 0.75
CA SER A 65 -20.09 -9.80 -0.05
C SER A 65 -20.53 -8.49 -0.68
N GLU A 66 -20.46 -7.39 0.08
CA GLU A 66 -20.78 -6.03 -0.39
C GLU A 66 -19.85 -5.61 -1.52
N ILE A 67 -18.53 -5.78 -1.34
CA ILE A 67 -17.52 -5.47 -2.36
C ILE A 67 -17.74 -6.28 -3.63
N LEU A 68 -17.93 -7.60 -3.51
CA LEU A 68 -18.13 -8.47 -4.65
C LEU A 68 -19.43 -8.18 -5.41
N ALA A 69 -20.47 -7.73 -4.71
CA ALA A 69 -21.70 -7.28 -5.35
C ALA A 69 -21.45 -6.02 -6.20
N HIS A 70 -20.73 -5.04 -5.67
CA HIS A 70 -20.38 -3.83 -6.41
C HIS A 70 -19.47 -4.15 -7.61
N ILE A 71 -18.45 -5.01 -7.44
CA ILE A 71 -17.57 -5.42 -8.53
C ILE A 71 -18.36 -6.07 -9.67
N ARG A 72 -19.33 -6.96 -9.37
CA ARG A 72 -20.22 -7.54 -10.40
C ARG A 72 -20.94 -6.47 -11.19
N SER A 73 -21.49 -5.46 -10.52
CA SER A 73 -22.14 -4.34 -11.21
C SER A 73 -21.17 -3.50 -12.07
N LEU A 74 -19.92 -3.30 -11.60
CA LEU A 74 -18.89 -2.63 -12.41
C LEU A 74 -18.53 -3.43 -13.66
N MET A 75 -18.45 -4.76 -13.56
CA MET A 75 -18.11 -5.64 -14.70
C MET A 75 -19.09 -5.51 -15.87
N GLU A 76 -20.37 -5.24 -15.59
CA GLU A 76 -21.40 -4.99 -16.63
C GLU A 76 -21.17 -3.70 -17.42
N HIS A 77 -20.31 -2.80 -16.92
CA HIS A 77 -20.02 -1.50 -17.52
C HIS A 77 -18.58 -1.37 -18.06
N VAL A 78 -17.79 -2.44 -17.98
CA VAL A 78 -16.47 -2.50 -18.62
C VAL A 78 -16.65 -2.58 -20.15
N ASP A 79 -15.83 -1.82 -20.89
CA ASP A 79 -15.96 -1.63 -22.34
C ASP A 79 -15.29 -2.72 -23.20
N HIS A 80 -14.90 -3.83 -22.58
CA HIS A 80 -14.23 -4.98 -23.21
C HIS A 80 -14.51 -6.27 -22.45
N ASP A 81 -14.23 -7.40 -23.06
CA ASP A 81 -14.32 -8.70 -22.40
C ASP A 81 -13.25 -8.86 -21.32
N ILE A 82 -13.69 -9.22 -20.11
CA ILE A 82 -12.79 -9.40 -18.97
C ILE A 82 -12.07 -10.73 -19.12
N ASN A 83 -10.74 -10.68 -19.16
CA ASN A 83 -9.94 -11.90 -19.17
C ASN A 83 -9.77 -12.45 -17.75
N HIS A 84 -10.53 -13.49 -17.44
CA HIS A 84 -10.51 -14.15 -16.13
C HIS A 84 -9.18 -14.85 -15.81
N GLU A 85 -8.38 -15.24 -16.81
CA GLU A 85 -7.06 -15.82 -16.61
C GLU A 85 -6.07 -14.81 -16.01
N TRP A 86 -6.34 -13.51 -16.18
CA TRP A 86 -5.51 -12.43 -15.62
C TRP A 86 -5.95 -11.99 -14.22
N ASN A 87 -6.73 -12.81 -13.53
CA ASN A 87 -7.18 -12.58 -12.16
C ASN A 87 -7.77 -11.16 -11.96
N PRO A 88 -8.97 -10.89 -12.45
CA PRO A 88 -9.56 -9.54 -12.34
C PRO A 88 -9.88 -9.14 -10.89
N ILE A 89 -10.12 -10.10 -10.00
CA ILE A 89 -10.42 -9.88 -8.58
C ILE A 89 -9.38 -10.58 -7.73
N GLU A 90 -8.70 -9.84 -6.85
CA GLU A 90 -7.71 -10.36 -5.91
C GLU A 90 -8.13 -10.02 -4.47
N ASP A 91 -8.43 -11.04 -3.67
CA ASP A 91 -8.67 -10.90 -2.22
C ASP A 91 -7.33 -11.02 -1.49
N ARG A 92 -6.91 -9.95 -0.84
CA ARG A 92 -5.68 -9.85 -0.03
C ARG A 92 -5.97 -9.93 1.48
N GLY A 93 -7.16 -10.37 1.88
CA GLY A 93 -7.55 -10.43 3.27
C GLY A 93 -8.19 -9.14 3.77
N ALA A 94 -7.45 -8.09 4.00
CA ALA A 94 -7.97 -6.80 4.45
C ALA A 94 -8.29 -5.81 3.31
N GLN A 95 -8.09 -6.24 2.08
CA GLN A 95 -8.32 -5.47 0.85
C GLN A 95 -8.79 -6.41 -0.23
N ILE A 96 -9.77 -5.99 -1.02
CA ILE A 96 -10.11 -6.62 -2.29
C ILE A 96 -9.76 -5.64 -3.41
N THR A 97 -9.07 -6.14 -4.43
CA THR A 97 -8.63 -5.36 -5.58
C THR A 97 -9.34 -5.84 -6.83
N PHE A 98 -9.99 -4.95 -7.55
CA PHE A 98 -10.57 -5.20 -8.88
C PHE A 98 -9.75 -4.50 -9.95
N SER A 99 -9.30 -5.23 -10.96
CA SER A 99 -8.67 -4.67 -12.16
C SER A 99 -9.47 -5.09 -13.41
N PRO A 100 -10.07 -4.17 -14.15
CA PRO A 100 -10.86 -4.51 -15.34
C PRO A 100 -10.10 -5.33 -16.39
N ILE A 101 -8.79 -5.15 -16.51
CA ILE A 101 -7.94 -5.95 -17.40
C ILE A 101 -7.20 -7.09 -16.70
N GLY A 102 -7.35 -7.21 -15.36
CA GLY A 102 -6.72 -8.26 -14.56
C GLY A 102 -5.48 -7.82 -13.80
N ASN A 103 -5.35 -8.37 -12.57
CA ASN A 103 -4.27 -8.02 -11.64
C ASN A 103 -2.91 -8.57 -12.09
N ILE A 104 -2.88 -9.66 -12.86
CA ILE A 104 -1.66 -10.26 -13.42
C ILE A 104 -1.52 -10.03 -14.94
N ALA A 105 -2.30 -9.12 -15.52
CA ALA A 105 -2.16 -8.73 -16.92
C ALA A 105 -0.72 -8.27 -17.23
N PRO A 106 -0.20 -8.49 -18.44
CA PRO A 106 1.12 -8.03 -18.86
C PRO A 106 1.30 -6.53 -18.62
N VAL A 107 2.50 -6.14 -18.21
CA VAL A 107 2.82 -4.74 -17.85
C VAL A 107 2.50 -3.78 -18.99
N GLU A 108 2.75 -4.19 -20.24
CA GLU A 108 2.51 -3.38 -21.43
C GLU A 108 1.01 -3.07 -21.59
N HIS A 109 0.13 -4.04 -21.35
CA HIS A 109 -1.32 -3.82 -21.35
C HIS A 109 -1.76 -2.86 -20.23
N LYS A 110 -1.17 -3.02 -19.04
CA LYS A 110 -1.48 -2.13 -17.90
C LYS A 110 -1.10 -0.68 -18.18
N LYS A 111 0.06 -0.43 -18.80
CA LYS A 111 0.54 0.93 -19.10
C LYS A 111 -0.38 1.70 -20.04
N ILE A 112 -1.01 1.00 -21.02
CA ILE A 112 -1.84 1.65 -22.05
C ILE A 112 -3.33 1.68 -21.69
N TYR A 113 -3.78 0.87 -20.72
CA TYR A 113 -5.21 0.69 -20.44
C TYR A 113 -5.88 1.97 -19.95
N ASP A 114 -5.35 2.57 -18.90
CA ASP A 114 -5.96 3.72 -18.22
C ASP A 114 -4.89 4.62 -17.58
N PRO A 115 -3.97 5.20 -18.41
CA PRO A 115 -2.82 5.94 -17.91
C PRO A 115 -3.21 7.23 -17.16
N ASP A 116 -4.35 7.82 -17.51
CA ASP A 116 -4.88 9.03 -16.89
C ASP A 116 -6.01 8.78 -15.87
N ARG A 117 -6.29 7.51 -15.53
CA ARG A 117 -7.31 7.04 -14.57
C ARG A 117 -8.75 7.33 -14.96
N LYS A 118 -9.00 7.89 -16.15
CA LYS A 118 -10.35 8.32 -16.59
C LYS A 118 -11.32 7.17 -16.73
N LYS A 119 -10.90 6.01 -17.25
CA LYS A 119 -11.78 4.85 -17.40
C LYS A 119 -12.34 4.40 -16.05
N ARG A 120 -11.47 4.29 -15.03
CA ARG A 120 -11.90 3.91 -13.68
C ARG A 120 -12.75 4.98 -13.01
N MET A 121 -12.46 6.26 -13.23
CA MET A 121 -13.32 7.35 -12.76
C MET A 121 -14.72 7.25 -13.36
N ILE A 122 -14.84 7.07 -14.68
CA ILE A 122 -16.12 6.90 -15.36
C ILE A 122 -16.88 5.66 -14.86
N LEU A 123 -16.18 4.56 -14.60
CA LEU A 123 -16.82 3.37 -14.02
C LEU A 123 -17.42 3.67 -12.65
N LEU A 124 -16.68 4.34 -11.76
CA LEU A 124 -17.16 4.72 -10.43
C LEU A 124 -18.27 5.79 -10.48
N GLU A 125 -18.28 6.66 -11.48
CA GLU A 125 -19.38 7.61 -11.70
C GLU A 125 -20.66 6.90 -12.14
N LYS A 126 -20.54 5.87 -13.01
CA LYS A 126 -21.68 5.07 -13.48
C LYS A 126 -22.25 4.17 -12.39
N VAL A 127 -21.38 3.58 -11.58
CA VAL A 127 -21.73 2.67 -10.51
C VAL A 127 -21.05 3.14 -9.22
N PRO A 128 -21.63 4.12 -8.50
CA PRO A 128 -21.05 4.62 -7.26
C PRO A 128 -21.04 3.55 -6.17
N PHE A 129 -19.93 3.45 -5.45
CA PHE A 129 -19.84 2.61 -4.26
C PHE A 129 -20.26 3.39 -3.03
N VAL A 130 -21.34 2.93 -2.39
CA VAL A 130 -21.87 3.52 -1.16
C VAL A 130 -21.85 2.46 -0.07
N SER A 131 -21.09 2.70 0.96
CA SER A 131 -20.93 1.81 2.11
C SER A 131 -20.79 2.62 3.39
N GLU A 132 -21.16 2.08 4.54
CA GLU A 132 -20.95 2.70 5.85
C GLU A 132 -19.47 2.63 6.23
N ASP A 133 -18.85 1.45 6.09
CA ASP A 133 -17.52 1.16 6.61
C ASP A 133 -16.43 1.10 5.54
N LEU A 134 -16.79 0.93 4.28
CA LEU A 134 -15.86 0.69 3.19
C LEU A 134 -15.71 1.89 2.27
N VAL A 135 -14.56 1.97 1.59
CA VAL A 135 -14.28 2.93 0.53
C VAL A 135 -13.57 2.22 -0.61
N VAL A 136 -13.86 2.66 -1.84
CA VAL A 136 -13.09 2.28 -3.03
C VAL A 136 -12.15 3.41 -3.41
N LYS A 137 -10.89 3.07 -3.67
CA LYS A 137 -9.87 3.99 -4.16
C LYS A 137 -9.33 3.54 -5.50
N ILE A 138 -8.99 4.50 -6.35
CA ILE A 138 -8.25 4.22 -7.59
C ILE A 138 -6.81 3.92 -7.20
N GLY A 139 -6.43 2.64 -7.34
CA GLY A 139 -5.12 2.13 -7.00
C GLY A 139 -4.26 1.79 -8.22
N GLY A 140 -2.95 1.77 -8.05
CA GLY A 140 -2.01 1.32 -9.08
C GLY A 140 -2.28 1.87 -10.49
N SER A 141 -1.89 1.10 -11.51
CA SER A 141 -2.09 1.46 -12.92
C SER A 141 -3.48 1.13 -13.47
N THR A 142 -4.15 0.11 -12.91
CA THR A 142 -5.40 -0.41 -13.47
C THR A 142 -6.43 -0.83 -12.41
N SER A 143 -6.13 -0.72 -11.11
CA SER A 143 -6.97 -1.28 -10.05
C SER A 143 -7.91 -0.28 -9.39
N LEU A 144 -8.97 -0.84 -8.83
CA LEU A 144 -9.84 -0.26 -7.83
C LEU A 144 -9.63 -1.06 -6.54
N ASP A 145 -9.24 -0.40 -5.47
CA ASP A 145 -8.90 -1.03 -4.19
C ASP A 145 -9.98 -0.72 -3.16
N TYR A 146 -10.64 -1.76 -2.66
CA TYR A 146 -11.66 -1.69 -1.63
C TYR A 146 -11.03 -1.94 -0.27
N ILE A 147 -11.15 -0.99 0.62
CA ILE A 147 -10.56 -1.01 1.96
C ILE A 147 -11.56 -0.49 2.99
N HIS A 148 -11.34 -0.81 4.25
CA HIS A 148 -12.07 -0.19 5.35
C HIS A 148 -11.67 1.28 5.52
N LYS A 149 -12.64 2.19 5.71
CA LYS A 149 -12.42 3.65 5.81
C LYS A 149 -11.40 4.02 6.89
N ASP A 150 -11.50 3.38 8.06
CA ASP A 150 -10.69 3.70 9.23
C ASP A 150 -9.42 2.84 9.38
N ARG A 151 -9.16 1.92 8.42
CA ARG A 151 -8.03 0.99 8.47
C ARG A 151 -7.05 1.26 7.34
N HIS A 152 -6.55 2.50 7.29
CA HIS A 152 -5.60 2.98 6.29
C HIS A 152 -4.17 3.04 6.86
N LYS A 153 -3.17 3.34 6.01
CA LYS A 153 -1.75 3.38 6.39
C LYS A 153 -1.49 4.25 7.62
N GLY A 154 -2.08 5.44 7.69
CA GLY A 154 -1.88 6.38 8.81
C GLY A 154 -2.34 5.82 10.16
N THR A 155 -3.56 5.22 10.23
CA THR A 155 -4.06 4.61 11.47
C THR A 155 -3.21 3.43 11.90
N ASN A 156 -2.72 2.62 10.95
CA ASN A 156 -1.91 1.45 11.24
C ASN A 156 -0.45 1.82 11.62
N VAL A 157 0.12 2.87 11.03
CA VAL A 157 1.40 3.45 11.46
C VAL A 157 1.27 4.00 12.89
N ALA A 158 0.22 4.78 13.19
CA ALA A 158 -0.03 5.27 14.54
C ALA A 158 -0.21 4.12 15.56
N LYS A 159 -0.88 3.02 15.16
CA LYS A 159 -1.02 1.82 15.98
C LYS A 159 0.32 1.17 16.28
N LEU A 160 1.21 1.05 15.27
CA LEU A 160 2.55 0.49 15.47
C LEU A 160 3.39 1.36 16.42
N ILE A 161 3.45 2.67 16.19
CA ILE A 161 4.17 3.65 17.04
C ILE A 161 3.73 3.49 18.51
N LYS A 162 2.41 3.44 18.73
CA LYS A 162 1.84 3.24 20.08
C LYS A 162 2.22 1.88 20.67
N LEU A 163 2.13 0.79 19.90
CA LEU A 163 2.46 -0.56 20.34
C LEU A 163 3.92 -0.69 20.76
N LYS A 164 4.82 -0.06 20.01
CA LYS A 164 6.27 -0.06 20.27
C LYS A 164 6.69 0.93 21.38
N GLY A 165 5.80 1.81 21.82
CA GLY A 165 6.13 2.87 22.77
C GLY A 165 7.07 3.95 22.21
N TRP A 166 7.18 4.06 20.89
CA TRP A 166 7.99 5.07 20.23
C TRP A 166 7.32 6.44 20.28
N LYS A 167 8.13 7.50 20.21
CA LYS A 167 7.61 8.85 20.01
C LYS A 167 7.42 9.11 18.53
N LYS A 168 6.45 9.95 18.20
CA LYS A 168 6.20 10.34 16.80
C LYS A 168 7.39 11.02 16.15
N ASP A 169 8.11 11.82 16.93
CA ASP A 169 9.27 12.59 16.47
C ASP A 169 10.52 11.71 16.23
N ASP A 170 10.51 10.46 16.74
CA ASP A 170 11.58 9.49 16.52
C ASP A 170 11.37 8.65 15.24
N ALA A 171 10.28 8.90 14.50
CA ALA A 171 9.92 8.15 13.30
C ALA A 171 9.75 9.07 12.08
N VAL A 172 10.21 8.60 10.93
CA VAL A 172 10.10 9.30 9.65
C VAL A 172 9.56 8.35 8.58
N TYR A 173 8.70 8.87 7.71
CA TYR A 173 8.09 8.12 6.61
C TYR A 173 8.53 8.66 5.26
N PHE A 174 8.97 7.77 4.36
CA PHE A 174 9.28 8.09 2.97
C PHE A 174 8.21 7.43 2.08
N GLY A 175 7.48 8.22 1.28
CA GLY A 175 6.42 7.71 0.43
C GLY A 175 6.25 8.50 -0.86
N ASP A 176 5.87 7.82 -1.93
CA ASP A 176 5.59 8.41 -3.25
C ASP A 176 4.13 8.88 -3.40
N GLY A 177 3.27 8.50 -2.47
CA GLY A 177 1.85 8.86 -2.43
C GLY A 177 1.47 9.93 -1.39
N LEU A 178 2.41 10.74 -0.91
CA LEU A 178 2.21 11.81 0.09
C LEU A 178 1.65 13.11 -0.55
N PHE A 179 0.50 13.00 -1.21
CA PHE A 179 -0.21 14.13 -1.82
C PHE A 179 -1.73 13.89 -1.75
N PRO A 180 -2.59 14.90 -1.98
CA PRO A 180 -4.04 14.73 -1.94
C PRO A 180 -4.53 13.58 -2.83
N SER A 181 -5.30 12.66 -2.25
CA SER A 181 -5.76 11.40 -2.86
C SER A 181 -4.67 10.36 -3.15
N GLY A 182 -3.44 10.57 -2.71
CA GLY A 182 -2.38 9.56 -2.76
C GLY A 182 -2.62 8.46 -1.71
N ASN A 183 -2.01 7.31 -1.94
CA ASN A 183 -2.19 6.15 -1.05
C ASN A 183 -1.47 6.30 0.31
N ASP A 184 -0.52 7.25 0.42
CA ASP A 184 0.20 7.58 1.66
C ASP A 184 -0.33 8.85 2.35
N GLU A 185 -1.29 9.57 1.73
CA GLU A 185 -1.85 10.82 2.27
C GLU A 185 -2.22 10.71 3.75
N SER A 186 -2.79 9.58 4.14
CA SER A 186 -3.24 9.33 5.52
C SER A 186 -2.13 9.29 6.57
N VAL A 187 -0.85 9.21 6.16
CA VAL A 187 0.30 9.24 7.07
C VAL A 187 0.70 10.67 7.43
N ILE A 188 0.31 11.65 6.58
CA ILE A 188 0.60 13.07 6.81
C ILE A 188 -0.01 13.52 8.15
N GLY A 189 0.82 14.09 9.02
CA GLY A 189 0.43 14.53 10.36
C GLY A 189 0.40 13.42 11.43
N VAL A 190 0.66 12.16 11.05
CA VAL A 190 0.84 11.07 12.02
C VAL A 190 2.27 11.05 12.56
N ILE A 191 3.25 11.08 11.68
CA ILE A 191 4.69 11.20 11.94
C ILE A 191 5.31 12.16 10.92
N ASP A 192 6.61 12.43 10.99
CA ASP A 192 7.30 13.19 9.96
C ASP A 192 7.30 12.45 8.60
N THR A 193 7.12 13.19 7.50
CA THR A 193 6.92 12.59 6.18
C THR A 193 7.77 13.28 5.11
N HIS A 194 8.40 12.47 4.23
CA HIS A 194 9.17 12.94 3.08
C HIS A 194 8.62 12.36 1.78
N LEU A 195 8.13 13.24 0.90
CA LEU A 195 7.71 12.85 -0.44
C LEU A 195 8.92 12.45 -1.28
N VAL A 196 8.82 11.29 -1.91
CA VAL A 196 9.82 10.77 -2.85
C VAL A 196 9.22 10.59 -4.24
N ALA A 197 10.04 10.72 -5.28
CA ALA A 197 9.58 10.51 -6.65
C ALA A 197 9.57 9.01 -7.04
N ASP A 198 10.56 8.27 -6.54
CA ASP A 198 10.77 6.85 -6.82
C ASP A 198 11.78 6.23 -5.82
N HIS A 199 12.13 4.98 -6.06
CA HIS A 199 13.06 4.24 -5.21
C HIS A 199 14.51 4.78 -5.25
N LEU A 200 14.93 5.43 -6.34
CA LEU A 200 16.26 6.06 -6.42
C LEU A 200 16.30 7.34 -5.57
N HIS A 201 15.25 8.16 -5.66
CA HIS A 201 15.12 9.34 -4.81
C HIS A 201 15.02 8.96 -3.33
N THR A 202 14.31 7.86 -3.00
CA THR A 202 14.28 7.31 -1.63
C THR A 202 15.70 6.97 -1.14
N TYR A 203 16.50 6.29 -1.98
CA TYR A 203 17.88 5.93 -1.63
C TYR A 203 18.76 7.17 -1.38
N GLU A 204 18.65 8.18 -2.23
CA GLU A 204 19.41 9.43 -2.07
C GLU A 204 19.05 10.17 -0.78
N LEU A 205 17.75 10.26 -0.45
CA LEU A 205 17.29 10.91 0.77
C LEU A 205 17.71 10.15 2.01
N LEU A 206 17.55 8.82 2.04
CA LEU A 206 17.99 7.98 3.15
C LEU A 206 19.50 8.12 3.41
N ARG A 207 20.31 8.13 2.37
CA ARG A 207 21.77 8.36 2.51
C ARG A 207 22.10 9.70 3.15
N LYS A 208 21.41 10.78 2.76
CA LYS A 208 21.58 12.10 3.34
C LYS A 208 21.17 12.09 4.81
N PHE A 209 19.99 11.58 5.10
CA PHE A 209 19.42 11.48 6.45
C PHE A 209 20.39 10.76 7.40
N CYS A 210 20.88 9.59 7.02
CA CYS A 210 21.84 8.83 7.82
C CYS A 210 23.20 9.53 7.99
N THR A 211 23.59 10.41 7.05
CA THR A 211 24.85 11.15 7.14
C THR A 211 24.72 12.37 8.06
N GLU A 212 23.55 13.00 8.10
CA GLU A 212 23.26 14.16 8.95
C GLU A 212 23.08 13.75 10.41
N GLU A 213 22.41 12.64 10.70
CA GLU A 213 22.32 12.09 12.07
C GLU A 213 23.69 11.74 12.65
N LYS A 214 24.61 11.20 11.83
CA LYS A 214 26.00 10.94 12.27
C LYS A 214 26.79 12.21 12.59
N ARG A 215 26.38 13.38 12.09
CA ARG A 215 27.01 14.69 12.39
C ARG A 215 26.40 15.38 13.61
N GLY A 216 25.22 14.96 14.07
CA GLY A 216 24.54 15.52 15.25
C GLY A 216 24.94 14.88 16.58
N ILE A 217 25.80 13.86 16.57
CA ILE A 217 26.38 13.25 17.79
C ILE A 217 27.81 13.79 17.97
N VAL A 218 27.91 15.00 18.50
CA VAL A 218 29.12 15.56 19.11
C VAL A 218 28.74 16.04 20.49
#